data_fed5850a2b6c382918cbecd1ee419262
#
_entry.id   fed5850a2b6c382918cbecd1ee419262
#
_cell.length_a   1.000
_cell.length_b   1.000
_cell.length_c   1.000
_cell.angle_alpha   90.00
_cell.angle_beta   90.00
_cell.angle_gamma   90.00
#
_symmetry.space_group_name_H-M   'P 1'
#
loop_
_entity.id
_entity.type
_entity.pdbx_description
1 polymer ?
#
loop_
_entity_poly.entity_id
_entity_poly.type
_entity_poly.pdbx_seq_one_letter_code
_entity_poly.pdbx_strand_id
1 'polypeptide(L)' 'MVRVRLPADPYEGQIYYEPDHELIFEFKSGEWTDITDEEVANGSF' A
#
# COMPACT_ATOMS: atom_id res chain seq x y z
N MET A 1 -5.36 16.10 6.16
CA MET A 1 -4.37 15.51 5.25
C MET A 1 -3.81 14.22 5.84
N VAL A 2 -3.82 13.19 5.06
CA VAL A 2 -3.32 11.90 5.52
C VAL A 2 -1.79 11.87 5.43
N ARG A 3 -1.17 11.43 6.52
CA ARG A 3 0.28 11.28 6.55
C ARG A 3 0.60 9.81 6.70
N VAL A 4 0.97 9.20 5.60
CA VAL A 4 1.35 7.80 5.58
C VAL A 4 2.87 7.72 5.53
N ARG A 5 3.44 6.95 6.47
CA ARG A 5 4.88 6.77 6.53
C ARG A 5 5.27 5.53 5.76
N LEU A 6 5.66 5.74 4.53
CA LEU A 6 6.06 4.64 3.68
C LEU A 6 7.53 4.28 3.91
N PRO A 7 7.90 3.00 3.73
CA PRO A 7 9.30 2.59 3.90
C PRO A 7 10.24 3.37 3.00
N ALA A 8 11.45 3.61 3.49
CA ALA A 8 12.43 4.43 2.77
C ALA A 8 13.09 3.68 1.62
N ASP A 9 13.33 2.40 1.80
CA ASP A 9 14.01 1.59 0.79
C ASP A 9 13.12 0.44 0.33
N PRO A 10 12.07 0.74 -0.42
CA PRO A 10 11.16 -0.31 -0.84
C PRO A 10 11.76 -1.16 -1.96
N TYR A 11 11.28 -2.39 -2.06
CA TYR A 11 11.67 -3.26 -3.15
C TYR A 11 10.44 -3.55 -4.02
N GLU A 12 10.70 -3.94 -5.26
CA GLU A 12 9.61 -4.21 -6.20
C GLU A 12 8.67 -5.28 -5.64
N GLY A 13 7.37 -4.96 -5.62
CA GLY A 13 6.38 -5.89 -5.10
C GLY A 13 6.14 -5.81 -3.62
N GLN A 14 6.84 -4.91 -2.94
CA GLN A 14 6.66 -4.78 -1.50
C GLN A 14 5.26 -4.26 -1.19
N ILE A 15 4.64 -4.84 -0.15
CA ILE A 15 3.30 -4.42 0.29
C ILE A 15 3.42 -3.69 1.62
N TYR A 16 2.73 -2.59 1.74
CA TYR A 16 2.66 -1.86 3.01
C TYR A 16 1.20 -1.61 3.38
N TYR A 17 0.84 -2.03 4.59
CA TYR A 17 -0.51 -1.82 5.12
C TYR A 17 -0.48 -0.71 6.14
N GLU A 18 -1.32 0.30 5.94
CA GLU A 18 -1.43 1.44 6.85
C GLU A 18 -2.69 1.24 7.70
N PRO A 19 -2.56 0.80 8.95
CA PRO A 19 -3.71 0.43 9.77
C PRO A 19 -4.59 1.60 10.20
N ASP A 20 -4.02 2.78 10.38
CA ASP A 20 -4.80 3.92 10.85
C ASP A 20 -5.84 4.35 9.84
N HIS A 21 -5.55 4.18 8.58
CA HIS A 21 -6.44 4.58 7.49
C HIS A 21 -6.93 3.40 6.68
N GLU A 22 -6.52 2.19 7.06
CA GLU A 22 -6.90 0.96 6.37
C GLU A 22 -6.58 1.05 4.88
N LEU A 23 -5.37 1.48 4.58
CA LEU A 23 -4.90 1.61 3.21
C LEU A 23 -3.85 0.55 2.93
N ILE A 24 -3.82 0.07 1.68
CA ILE A 24 -2.83 -0.90 1.25
C ILE A 24 -2.11 -0.33 0.04
N PHE A 25 -0.78 -0.36 0.09
CA PHE A 25 0.05 0.14 -1.00
C PHE A 25 0.96 -0.97 -1.49
N GLU A 26 1.27 -0.92 -2.77
CA GLU A 26 2.24 -1.81 -3.38
C GLU A 26 3.28 -0.98 -4.10
N PHE A 27 4.56 -1.31 -3.90
CA PHE A 27 5.63 -0.61 -4.60
C PHE A 27 5.88 -1.30 -5.93
N LYS A 28 5.64 -0.58 -7.01
CA LYS A 28 5.86 -1.13 -8.34
C LYS A 28 6.22 -0.02 -9.31
N SER A 29 7.06 -0.36 -10.26
CA SER A 29 7.50 0.58 -11.29
C SER A 29 8.10 1.84 -10.69
N GLY A 30 8.79 1.69 -9.57
CA GLY A 30 9.48 2.78 -8.93
C GLY A 30 8.60 3.71 -8.12
N GLU A 31 7.36 3.32 -7.82
CA GLU A 31 6.48 4.16 -7.05
C GLU A 31 5.48 3.34 -6.24
N TRP A 32 4.98 3.97 -5.16
CA TRP A 32 3.96 3.35 -4.34
C TRP A 32 2.60 3.56 -4.99
N THR A 33 1.83 2.49 -5.09
CA THR A 33 0.50 2.52 -5.70
C THR A 33 -0.53 2.07 -4.69
N ASP A 34 -1.61 2.83 -4.56
CA ASP A 34 -2.70 2.47 -3.65
C ASP A 34 -3.52 1.36 -4.30
N ILE A 35 -3.54 0.19 -3.66
CA ILE A 35 -4.28 -0.96 -4.16
C ILE A 35 -5.37 -1.39 -3.20
N THR A 36 -5.79 -0.48 -2.32
CA THR A 36 -6.77 -0.80 -1.30
C THR A 36 -8.05 -1.40 -1.89
N ASP A 37 -8.58 -0.77 -2.92
CA ASP A 37 -9.81 -1.23 -3.53
C ASP A 37 -9.67 -2.61 -4.14
N GLU A 38 -8.52 -2.89 -4.72
CA GLU A 38 -8.27 -4.19 -5.35
C GLU A 38 -8.25 -5.31 -4.31
N GLU A 39 -7.61 -5.04 -3.17
CA GLU A 39 -7.51 -6.06 -2.12
C GLU A 39 -8.86 -6.31 -1.47
N VAL A 40 -9.63 -5.26 -1.23
CA VAL A 40 -10.95 -5.40 -0.66
C VAL A 40 -11.87 -6.15 -1.61
N ALA A 41 -11.81 -5.83 -2.89
CA ALA A 41 -12.64 -6.49 -3.89
C ALA A 41 -12.31 -7.97 -4.00
N ASN A 42 -11.05 -8.34 -3.77
CA ASN A 42 -10.61 -9.72 -3.84
C ASN A 42 -10.83 -10.47 -2.54
N GLY A 43 -11.32 -9.80 -1.52
CA GLY A 43 -11.58 -10.45 -0.25
C GLY A 43 -10.32 -10.78 0.54
N SER A 44 -9.28 -10.00 0.37
CA SER A 44 -8.00 -10.24 1.03
C SER A 44 -7.98 -9.86 2.49
N PHE A 45 -9.01 -9.24 2.95
CA PHE A 45 -9.15 -8.90 4.37
C PHE A 45 -10.01 -9.89 5.10
#